data_e91784ebb5ab2c037e78c7fc8d5783a5
#
_entry.id   e91784ebb5ab2c037e78c7fc8d5783a5
#
_cell.length_a   1.000
_cell.length_b   1.000
_cell.length_c   1.000
_cell.angle_alpha   90.00
_cell.angle_beta   90.00
_cell.angle_gamma   90.00
#
_symmetry.space_group_name_H-M   'P 1'
#
loop_
_entity.id
_entity.type
_entity.pdbx_description
1 polymer ?
#
loop_
_entity_poly.entity_id
_entity_poly.type
_entity_poly.pdbx_seq_one_letter_code
_entity_poly.pdbx_strand_id
1 'polypeptide(L)'
;MIFQATKNYQISISITILFIVIVPLLSNSFVDFFWGFGVLTLGILHGANDLEIIAKNFKGKLNNLYFNSILIYLVLVITGAVLFFILPDIALPLFILFSSYHFGEQHWEERLSFSLFHFIFYTLYGGFIFFLMFTLKYEPVVEVIKKISGYHLGFDFFLYTTVFLGLTLFIAMLLMPTTRSFFIKEWLLLLLLGGIFNIGSLLFAFAFYFVVWHSLPSLIDQLNFLYGEINFKSFLKYLKNSILYWLASLFSLFLVYRYIDFEADYFLPLFFSFLAAITFPHTIVIGIMKHKNAWRIAF
;
A
#
# COMPACT_ATOMS: atom_id res chain seq x y z
N MET A 1 19.27 2.97 12.46
CA MET A 1 17.88 3.04 11.98
C MET A 1 17.52 4.42 11.44
N ILE A 2 17.51 5.50 12.22
CA ILE A 2 17.15 6.87 11.75
C ILE A 2 17.95 7.35 10.53
N PHE A 3 19.23 7.05 10.44
CA PHE A 3 20.09 7.45 9.29
C PHE A 3 19.71 6.70 8.00
N GLN A 4 19.23 5.48 8.10
CA GLN A 4 18.82 4.66 6.95
C GLN A 4 17.43 5.06 6.45
N ALA A 5 16.50 5.37 7.34
CA ALA A 5 15.19 5.93 7.00
C ALA A 5 15.31 7.27 6.26
N THR A 6 16.20 8.15 6.72
CA THR A 6 16.44 9.43 6.03
C THR A 6 17.04 9.24 4.64
N LYS A 7 17.92 8.24 4.44
CA LYS A 7 18.50 7.92 3.14
C LYS A 7 17.45 7.37 2.17
N ASN A 8 16.61 6.44 2.62
CA ASN A 8 15.54 5.86 1.80
C ASN A 8 14.55 6.95 1.35
N TYR A 9 14.15 7.83 2.27
CA TYR A 9 13.30 8.97 1.99
C TYR A 9 13.89 9.90 0.92
N GLN A 10 15.19 10.24 1.02
CA GLN A 10 15.88 11.07 0.00
C GLN A 10 15.92 10.40 -1.37
N ILE A 11 16.14 9.09 -1.41
CA ILE A 11 16.12 8.31 -2.66
C ILE A 11 14.72 8.39 -3.30
N SER A 12 13.65 8.16 -2.52
CA SER A 12 12.28 8.25 -3.03
C SER A 12 11.93 9.64 -3.56
N ILE A 13 12.38 10.72 -2.90
CA ILE A 13 12.23 12.09 -3.39
C ILE A 13 12.96 12.25 -4.73
N SER A 14 14.22 11.82 -4.81
CA SER A 14 15.03 11.95 -6.03
C SER A 14 14.41 11.21 -7.21
N ILE A 15 13.89 9.98 -6.96
CA ILE A 15 13.15 9.20 -7.95
C ILE A 15 11.89 9.97 -8.38
N THR A 16 11.14 10.54 -7.44
CA THR A 16 9.90 11.26 -7.74
C THR A 16 10.18 12.48 -8.63
N ILE A 17 11.21 13.28 -8.30
CA ILE A 17 11.61 14.44 -9.12
C ILE A 17 12.04 13.98 -10.53
N LEU A 18 12.83 12.90 -10.61
CA LEU A 18 13.28 12.35 -11.89
C LEU A 18 12.08 11.94 -12.77
N PHE A 19 11.11 11.25 -12.20
CA PHE A 19 9.94 10.76 -12.96
C PHE A 19 8.94 11.86 -13.30
N ILE A 20 8.85 12.96 -12.54
CA ILE A 20 8.09 14.15 -12.94
C ILE A 20 8.63 14.71 -14.26
N VAL A 21 9.94 14.65 -14.49
CA VAL A 21 10.58 15.15 -15.72
C VAL A 21 10.49 14.13 -16.85
N ILE A 22 10.67 12.85 -16.57
CA ILE A 22 10.79 11.81 -17.60
C ILE A 22 9.42 11.37 -18.14
N VAL A 23 8.42 11.18 -17.28
CA VAL A 23 7.10 10.62 -17.67
C VAL A 23 6.43 11.41 -18.80
N PRO A 24 6.42 12.77 -18.82
CA PRO A 24 5.83 13.51 -19.91
C PRO A 24 6.51 13.31 -21.28
N LEU A 25 7.73 12.74 -21.31
CA LEU A 25 8.49 12.45 -22.52
C LEU A 25 8.23 11.05 -23.08
N LEU A 26 7.50 10.21 -22.33
CA LEU A 26 7.23 8.81 -22.67
C LEU A 26 5.77 8.61 -23.10
N SER A 27 5.50 7.56 -23.85
CA SER A 27 4.12 7.19 -24.17
C SER A 27 3.41 6.64 -22.92
N ASN A 28 2.14 6.98 -22.74
CA ASN A 28 1.33 6.49 -21.63
C ASN A 28 1.32 4.96 -21.55
N SER A 29 1.20 4.26 -22.68
CA SER A 29 1.20 2.80 -22.74
C SER A 29 2.51 2.19 -22.20
N PHE A 30 3.66 2.80 -22.51
CA PHE A 30 4.94 2.34 -21.97
C PHE A 30 5.03 2.59 -20.47
N VAL A 31 4.61 3.77 -20.00
CA VAL A 31 4.61 4.14 -18.59
C VAL A 31 3.71 3.20 -17.79
N ASP A 32 2.49 2.94 -18.28
CA ASP A 32 1.54 2.04 -17.63
C ASP A 32 2.04 0.59 -17.58
N PHE A 33 2.61 0.11 -18.68
CA PHE A 33 3.22 -1.23 -18.71
C PHE A 33 4.38 -1.35 -17.70
N PHE A 34 5.30 -0.40 -17.71
CA PHE A 34 6.47 -0.43 -16.83
C PHE A 34 6.08 -0.39 -15.34
N TRP A 35 5.19 0.52 -14.97
CA TRP A 35 4.77 0.67 -13.58
C TRP A 35 3.78 -0.40 -13.13
N GLY A 36 2.92 -0.86 -14.02
CA GLY A 36 2.07 -2.04 -13.79
C GLY A 36 2.92 -3.30 -13.54
N PHE A 37 3.99 -3.50 -14.33
CA PHE A 37 4.98 -4.54 -14.08
C PHE A 37 5.69 -4.36 -12.73
N GLY A 38 5.99 -3.11 -12.33
CA GLY A 38 6.54 -2.79 -11.02
C GLY A 38 5.63 -3.24 -9.87
N VAL A 39 4.30 -3.04 -9.99
CA VAL A 39 3.34 -3.53 -8.99
C VAL A 39 3.27 -5.04 -8.97
N LEU A 40 3.20 -5.70 -10.13
CA LEU A 40 3.15 -7.16 -10.21
C LEU A 40 4.43 -7.83 -9.68
N THR A 41 5.57 -7.15 -9.78
CA THR A 41 6.85 -7.63 -9.23
C THR A 41 7.05 -7.15 -7.80
N LEU A 42 7.65 -5.99 -7.60
CA LEU A 42 8.01 -5.45 -6.27
C LEU A 42 6.79 -5.22 -5.40
N GLY A 43 5.68 -4.78 -6.02
CA GLY A 43 4.43 -4.52 -5.32
C GLY A 43 3.84 -5.76 -4.66
N ILE A 44 3.73 -6.89 -5.36
CA ILE A 44 3.20 -8.13 -4.78
C ILE A 44 4.28 -8.84 -3.94
N LEU A 45 5.55 -8.76 -4.38
CA LEU A 45 6.66 -9.46 -3.73
C LEU A 45 6.84 -9.05 -2.27
N HIS A 46 6.64 -7.75 -1.93
CA HIS A 46 6.83 -7.30 -0.55
C HIS A 46 5.82 -7.92 0.44
N GLY A 47 4.63 -8.36 -0.02
CA GLY A 47 3.66 -9.11 0.78
C GLY A 47 3.89 -10.63 0.79
N ALA A 48 4.73 -11.15 -0.10
CA ALA A 48 4.86 -12.60 -0.29
C ALA A 48 5.67 -13.33 0.80
N ASN A 49 6.29 -12.62 1.75
CA ASN A 49 7.00 -13.20 2.91
C ASN A 49 6.24 -13.06 4.24
N ASP A 50 4.96 -12.75 4.19
CA ASP A 50 4.14 -12.57 5.40
C ASP A 50 4.18 -13.78 6.34
N LEU A 51 4.17 -14.98 5.79
CA LEU A 51 4.27 -16.22 6.58
C LEU A 51 5.61 -16.39 7.30
N GLU A 52 6.70 -15.96 6.68
CA GLU A 52 8.03 -15.94 7.32
C GLU A 52 8.10 -14.90 8.46
N ILE A 53 7.44 -13.75 8.28
CA ILE A 53 7.32 -12.71 9.31
C ILE A 53 6.55 -13.26 10.51
N ILE A 54 5.41 -13.94 10.29
CA ILE A 54 4.65 -14.61 11.34
C ILE A 54 5.52 -15.66 12.05
N ALA A 55 6.15 -16.54 11.30
CA ALA A 55 6.99 -17.61 11.86
C ALA A 55 8.11 -17.06 12.73
N LYS A 56 8.75 -15.94 12.31
CA LYS A 56 9.80 -15.29 13.09
C LYS A 56 9.29 -14.65 14.38
N ASN A 57 8.11 -14.06 14.37
CA ASN A 57 7.51 -13.43 15.54
C ASN A 57 7.15 -14.43 16.65
N PHE A 58 6.65 -15.60 16.26
CA PHE A 58 6.13 -16.62 17.18
C PHE A 58 7.11 -17.76 17.44
N LYS A 59 8.42 -17.54 17.30
CA LYS A 59 9.48 -18.54 17.54
C LYS A 59 9.23 -19.37 18.81
N GLY A 60 9.03 -20.67 18.61
CA GLY A 60 9.15 -21.69 19.68
C GLY A 60 7.85 -22.23 20.24
N LYS A 61 6.69 -21.91 19.71
CA LYS A 61 5.43 -22.34 20.35
C LYS A 61 4.55 -23.35 19.59
N LEU A 62 4.83 -23.82 18.39
CA LEU A 62 3.88 -24.80 17.78
C LEU A 62 4.44 -25.45 16.50
N ASN A 63 4.52 -26.78 16.46
CA ASN A 63 4.70 -27.55 15.21
C ASN A 63 3.58 -27.30 14.18
N ASN A 64 2.43 -26.81 14.62
CA ASN A 64 1.27 -26.51 13.78
C ASN A 64 1.12 -25.02 13.46
N LEU A 65 1.96 -24.11 14.01
CA LEU A 65 1.78 -22.67 13.84
C LEU A 65 1.89 -22.24 12.39
N TYR A 66 2.85 -22.78 11.67
CA TYR A 66 3.07 -22.43 10.27
C TYR A 66 1.89 -22.82 9.38
N PHE A 67 1.39 -24.06 9.55
CA PHE A 67 0.23 -24.54 8.81
C PHE A 67 -1.03 -23.75 9.14
N ASN A 68 -1.29 -23.50 10.43
CA ASN A 68 -2.43 -22.69 10.88
C ASN A 68 -2.34 -21.26 10.34
N SER A 69 -1.13 -20.67 10.28
CA SER A 69 -0.93 -19.33 9.72
C SER A 69 -1.25 -19.28 8.23
N ILE A 70 -0.84 -20.30 7.46
CA ILE A 70 -1.21 -20.42 6.03
C ILE A 70 -2.72 -20.48 5.90
N LEU A 71 -3.38 -21.34 6.70
CA LEU A 71 -4.83 -21.51 6.62
C LEU A 71 -5.56 -20.21 6.96
N ILE A 72 -5.19 -19.55 8.05
CA ILE A 72 -5.78 -18.25 8.44
C ILE A 72 -5.54 -17.20 7.35
N TYR A 73 -4.33 -17.13 6.82
CA TYR A 73 -4.00 -16.18 5.75
C TYR A 73 -4.85 -16.40 4.50
N LEU A 74 -4.99 -17.67 4.07
CA LEU A 74 -5.83 -18.02 2.92
C LEU A 74 -7.32 -17.72 3.19
N VAL A 75 -7.82 -18.00 4.39
CA VAL A 75 -9.20 -17.66 4.78
C VAL A 75 -9.41 -16.15 4.68
N LEU A 76 -8.46 -15.33 5.17
CA LEU A 76 -8.56 -13.87 5.09
C LEU A 76 -8.53 -13.37 3.64
N VAL A 77 -7.64 -13.91 2.78
CA VAL A 77 -7.60 -13.56 1.36
C VAL A 77 -8.91 -13.92 0.66
N ILE A 78 -9.41 -15.16 0.87
CA ILE A 78 -10.65 -15.62 0.26
C ILE A 78 -11.83 -14.78 0.78
N THR A 79 -11.89 -14.50 2.08
CA THR A 79 -12.93 -13.65 2.66
C THR A 79 -12.89 -12.24 2.06
N GLY A 80 -11.71 -11.66 1.91
CA GLY A 80 -11.54 -10.36 1.24
C GLY A 80 -12.03 -10.38 -0.20
N ALA A 81 -11.63 -11.41 -0.98
CA ALA A 81 -12.09 -11.56 -2.36
C ALA A 81 -13.61 -11.76 -2.45
N VAL A 82 -14.19 -12.61 -1.61
CA VAL A 82 -15.63 -12.86 -1.54
C VAL A 82 -16.39 -11.59 -1.14
N LEU A 83 -15.84 -10.81 -0.19
CA LEU A 83 -16.45 -9.53 0.22
C LEU A 83 -16.53 -8.54 -0.93
N PHE A 84 -15.49 -8.44 -1.76
CA PHE A 84 -15.52 -7.61 -2.98
C PHE A 84 -16.53 -8.09 -4.02
N PHE A 85 -16.86 -9.39 -4.01
CA PHE A 85 -17.82 -9.97 -4.95
C PHE A 85 -19.28 -9.80 -4.48
N ILE A 86 -19.53 -9.94 -3.18
CA ILE A 86 -20.89 -9.96 -2.61
C ILE A 86 -21.32 -8.58 -2.10
N LEU A 87 -20.39 -7.81 -1.51
CA LEU A 87 -20.65 -6.51 -0.86
C LEU A 87 -19.59 -5.47 -1.27
N PRO A 88 -19.44 -5.18 -2.59
CA PRO A 88 -18.41 -4.27 -3.09
C PRO A 88 -18.53 -2.85 -2.55
N ASP A 89 -19.72 -2.40 -2.25
CA ASP A 89 -20.07 -1.10 -1.65
C ASP A 89 -19.57 -0.94 -0.21
N ILE A 90 -19.31 -2.04 0.51
CA ILE A 90 -18.69 -2.07 1.82
C ILE A 90 -17.20 -2.37 1.70
N ALA A 91 -16.83 -3.32 0.84
CA ALA A 91 -15.45 -3.77 0.68
C ALA A 91 -14.52 -2.66 0.21
N LEU A 92 -14.95 -1.84 -0.75
CA LEU A 92 -14.15 -0.78 -1.33
C LEU A 92 -13.82 0.35 -0.32
N PRO A 93 -14.79 0.93 0.42
CA PRO A 93 -14.47 1.89 1.48
C PRO A 93 -13.59 1.31 2.59
N LEU A 94 -13.81 0.06 3.00
CA LEU A 94 -12.95 -0.63 3.97
C LEU A 94 -11.53 -0.78 3.45
N PHE A 95 -11.36 -1.19 2.20
CA PHE A 95 -10.04 -1.26 1.57
C PHE A 95 -9.33 0.09 1.57
N ILE A 96 -10.01 1.17 1.18
CA ILE A 96 -9.43 2.52 1.20
C ILE A 96 -9.04 2.92 2.62
N LEU A 97 -9.87 2.62 3.61
CA LEU A 97 -9.60 2.93 5.02
C LEU A 97 -8.39 2.17 5.56
N PHE A 98 -8.34 0.85 5.37
CA PHE A 98 -7.21 0.02 5.82
C PHE A 98 -5.91 0.37 5.09
N SER A 99 -5.97 0.62 3.78
CA SER A 99 -4.81 1.05 3.01
C SER A 99 -4.35 2.44 3.42
N SER A 100 -5.26 3.35 3.74
CA SER A 100 -4.92 4.68 4.28
C SER A 100 -4.14 4.57 5.58
N TYR A 101 -4.62 3.73 6.52
CA TYR A 101 -3.88 3.45 7.75
C TYR A 101 -2.50 2.88 7.44
N HIS A 102 -2.44 1.82 6.65
CA HIS A 102 -1.22 1.06 6.38
C HIS A 102 -0.14 1.91 5.69
N PHE A 103 -0.52 2.74 4.72
CA PHE A 103 0.41 3.62 4.03
C PHE A 103 0.88 4.78 4.90
N GLY A 104 -0.02 5.33 5.71
CA GLY A 104 0.34 6.35 6.69
C GLY A 104 1.24 5.80 7.80
N GLU A 105 0.95 4.61 8.31
CA GLU A 105 1.80 3.90 9.27
C GLU A 105 3.20 3.68 8.71
N GLN A 106 3.33 3.12 7.49
CA GLN A 106 4.61 2.90 6.83
C GLN A 106 5.46 4.17 6.73
N HIS A 107 4.81 5.31 6.51
CA HIS A 107 5.49 6.60 6.37
C HIS A 107 5.94 7.21 7.70
N TRP A 108 5.16 7.02 8.78
CA TRP A 108 5.33 7.76 10.02
C TRP A 108 5.81 6.94 11.23
N GLU A 109 5.68 5.60 11.22
CA GLU A 109 5.88 4.78 12.42
C GLU A 109 7.27 4.89 13.05
N GLU A 110 8.32 5.10 12.24
CA GLU A 110 9.68 5.29 12.77
C GLU A 110 9.86 6.60 13.53
N ARG A 111 8.93 7.56 13.34
CA ARG A 111 8.95 8.90 13.91
C ARG A 111 7.97 9.06 15.07
N LEU A 112 6.95 8.21 15.13
CA LEU A 112 5.87 8.29 16.10
C LEU A 112 5.70 6.93 16.81
N SER A 113 5.57 6.95 18.15
CA SER A 113 5.27 5.74 18.92
C SER A 113 3.82 5.31 18.67
N PHE A 114 3.54 3.99 18.81
CA PHE A 114 2.17 3.49 18.66
C PHE A 114 1.25 4.04 19.74
N SER A 115 0.13 4.66 19.36
CA SER A 115 -0.97 5.07 20.21
C SER A 115 -2.25 5.20 19.37
N LEU A 116 -3.43 5.21 20.01
CA LEU A 116 -4.71 5.42 19.32
C LEU A 116 -4.71 6.74 18.53
N PHE A 117 -4.09 7.79 19.09
CA PHE A 117 -4.00 9.08 18.43
C PHE A 117 -3.13 9.02 17.17
N HIS A 118 -2.00 8.29 17.21
CA HIS A 118 -1.14 8.09 16.04
C HIS A 118 -1.82 7.20 15.00
N PHE A 119 -2.63 6.21 15.42
CA PHE A 119 -3.45 5.43 14.49
C PHE A 119 -4.37 6.32 13.64
N ILE A 120 -5.08 7.26 14.29
CA ILE A 120 -5.93 8.24 13.58
C ILE A 120 -5.09 9.12 12.65
N PHE A 121 -3.92 9.59 13.12
CA PHE A 121 -3.01 10.40 12.31
C PHE A 121 -2.48 9.67 11.08
N TYR A 122 -2.11 8.39 11.21
CA TYR A 122 -1.67 7.56 10.07
C TYR A 122 -2.79 7.42 9.04
N THR A 123 -4.01 7.11 9.50
CA THR A 123 -5.18 7.00 8.63
C THR A 123 -5.49 8.32 7.91
N LEU A 124 -5.38 9.43 8.61
CA LEU A 124 -5.58 10.76 8.06
C LEU A 124 -4.54 11.11 6.98
N TYR A 125 -3.27 10.81 7.25
CA TYR A 125 -2.17 11.08 6.32
C TYR A 125 -2.29 10.24 5.04
N GLY A 126 -2.46 8.94 5.17
CA GLY A 126 -2.64 8.06 4.00
C GLY A 126 -3.95 8.33 3.26
N GLY A 127 -5.03 8.64 3.99
CA GLY A 127 -6.30 9.05 3.40
C GLY A 127 -6.18 10.31 2.57
N PHE A 128 -5.44 11.31 3.05
CA PHE A 128 -5.17 12.52 2.26
C PHE A 128 -4.42 12.20 0.96
N ILE A 129 -3.42 11.32 1.00
CA ILE A 129 -2.69 10.89 -0.22
C ILE A 129 -3.63 10.21 -1.22
N PHE A 130 -4.49 9.28 -0.76
CA PHE A 130 -5.45 8.62 -1.64
C PHE A 130 -6.45 9.62 -2.24
N PHE A 131 -7.07 10.46 -1.43
CA PHE A 131 -8.06 11.40 -1.91
C PHE A 131 -7.47 12.52 -2.77
N LEU A 132 -6.21 12.92 -2.52
CA LEU A 132 -5.47 13.80 -3.43
C LEU A 132 -5.32 13.15 -4.82
N MET A 133 -4.90 11.88 -4.88
CA MET A 133 -4.82 11.13 -6.13
C MET A 133 -6.20 10.96 -6.78
N PHE A 134 -7.24 10.63 -6.03
CA PHE A 134 -8.58 10.44 -6.54
C PHE A 134 -9.17 11.72 -7.11
N THR A 135 -8.92 12.86 -6.49
CA THR A 135 -9.36 14.17 -7.01
C THR A 135 -8.64 14.53 -8.30
N LEU A 136 -7.31 14.33 -8.35
CA LEU A 136 -6.50 14.64 -9.54
C LEU A 136 -6.76 13.67 -10.72
N LYS A 137 -7.23 12.45 -10.43
CA LYS A 137 -7.57 11.40 -11.40
C LYS A 137 -9.05 11.04 -11.37
N TYR A 138 -9.90 12.04 -11.19
CA TYR A 138 -11.34 11.85 -10.96
C TYR A 138 -12.03 10.93 -11.96
N GLU A 139 -11.93 11.21 -13.27
CA GLU A 139 -12.63 10.45 -14.30
C GLU A 139 -12.33 8.94 -14.26
N PRO A 140 -11.06 8.47 -14.34
CA PRO A 140 -10.78 7.05 -14.26
C PRO A 140 -11.06 6.46 -12.87
N VAL A 141 -10.98 7.24 -11.78
CA VAL A 141 -11.33 6.77 -10.43
C VAL A 141 -12.83 6.48 -10.32
N VAL A 142 -13.67 7.39 -10.77
CA VAL A 142 -15.14 7.20 -10.68
C VAL A 142 -15.59 6.03 -11.57
N GLU A 143 -14.95 5.81 -12.72
CA GLU A 143 -15.21 4.63 -13.54
C GLU A 143 -14.87 3.32 -12.82
N VAL A 144 -13.71 3.25 -12.18
CA VAL A 144 -13.31 2.07 -11.37
C VAL A 144 -14.30 1.83 -10.24
N ILE A 145 -14.66 2.87 -9.48
CA ILE A 145 -15.62 2.77 -8.38
C ILE A 145 -16.98 2.29 -8.90
N LYS A 146 -17.47 2.87 -9.99
CA LYS A 146 -18.74 2.49 -10.61
C LYS A 146 -18.74 1.02 -11.06
N LYS A 147 -17.64 0.54 -11.65
CA LYS A 147 -17.53 -0.85 -12.11
C LYS A 147 -17.44 -1.84 -10.94
N ILE A 148 -16.85 -1.44 -9.81
CA ILE A 148 -16.74 -2.29 -8.61
C ILE A 148 -18.06 -2.30 -7.81
N SER A 149 -18.62 -1.12 -7.51
CA SER A 149 -19.71 -0.95 -6.55
C SER A 149 -21.06 -0.54 -7.16
N GLY A 150 -21.09 -0.20 -8.45
CA GLY A 150 -22.29 0.35 -9.11
C GLY A 150 -22.57 1.83 -8.79
N TYR A 151 -21.87 2.44 -7.83
CA TYR A 151 -22.09 3.83 -7.44
C TYR A 151 -21.33 4.81 -8.32
N HIS A 152 -21.95 5.93 -8.60
CA HIS A 152 -21.32 7.09 -9.23
C HIS A 152 -21.18 8.21 -8.20
N LEU A 153 -19.92 8.53 -7.84
CA LEU A 153 -19.60 9.62 -6.92
C LEU A 153 -19.24 10.88 -7.73
N GLY A 154 -19.85 12.02 -7.37
CA GLY A 154 -19.54 13.30 -8.03
C GLY A 154 -18.15 13.84 -7.67
N PHE A 155 -17.61 14.70 -8.53
CA PHE A 155 -16.32 15.36 -8.29
C PHE A 155 -16.27 16.10 -6.95
N ASP A 156 -17.35 16.75 -6.57
CA ASP A 156 -17.46 17.50 -5.31
C ASP A 156 -17.20 16.62 -4.08
N PHE A 157 -17.62 15.35 -4.10
CA PHE A 157 -17.33 14.41 -3.02
C PHE A 157 -15.82 14.24 -2.82
N PHE A 158 -15.08 14.01 -3.90
CA PHE A 158 -13.61 13.85 -3.82
C PHE A 158 -12.93 15.14 -3.41
N LEU A 159 -13.33 16.27 -4.01
CA LEU A 159 -12.77 17.58 -3.72
C LEU A 159 -12.97 17.95 -2.24
N TYR A 160 -14.22 17.90 -1.75
CA TYR A 160 -14.50 18.27 -0.35
C TYR A 160 -13.85 17.33 0.64
N THR A 161 -13.79 16.03 0.34
CA THR A 161 -13.08 15.07 1.18
C THR A 161 -11.57 15.36 1.21
N THR A 162 -10.96 15.66 0.06
CA THR A 162 -9.52 16.03 -0.02
C THR A 162 -9.25 17.31 0.77
N VAL A 163 -10.08 18.33 0.62
CA VAL A 163 -9.93 19.60 1.38
C VAL A 163 -10.10 19.35 2.88
N PHE A 164 -11.12 18.59 3.28
CA PHE A 164 -11.36 18.25 4.69
C PHE A 164 -10.18 17.50 5.31
N LEU A 165 -9.70 16.43 4.64
CA LEU A 165 -8.55 15.65 5.10
C LEU A 165 -7.28 16.50 5.14
N GLY A 166 -7.05 17.34 4.12
CA GLY A 166 -5.91 18.26 4.07
C GLY A 166 -5.90 19.28 5.17
N LEU A 167 -7.04 19.95 5.44
CA LEU A 167 -7.17 20.92 6.53
C LEU A 167 -6.98 20.23 7.90
N THR A 168 -7.60 19.07 8.10
CA THR A 168 -7.47 18.31 9.35
C THR A 168 -6.02 17.85 9.57
N LEU A 169 -5.34 17.37 8.52
CA LEU A 169 -3.93 17.00 8.56
C LEU A 169 -3.04 18.20 8.86
N PHE A 170 -3.30 19.34 8.23
CA PHE A 170 -2.58 20.58 8.46
C PHE A 170 -2.65 20.99 9.93
N ILE A 171 -3.86 21.02 10.50
CA ILE A 171 -4.09 21.36 11.90
C ILE A 171 -3.42 20.32 12.82
N ALA A 172 -3.59 19.03 12.56
CA ALA A 172 -2.99 17.94 13.34
C ALA A 172 -1.47 18.06 13.39
N MET A 173 -0.83 18.32 12.25
CA MET A 173 0.64 18.49 12.19
C MET A 173 1.14 19.72 12.94
N LEU A 174 0.37 20.80 13.00
CA LEU A 174 0.73 21.99 13.78
C LEU A 174 0.55 21.77 15.29
N LEU A 175 -0.49 21.05 15.69
CA LEU A 175 -0.80 20.83 17.10
C LEU A 175 0.09 19.76 17.75
N MET A 176 0.56 18.77 16.98
CA MET A 176 1.44 17.71 17.49
C MET A 176 2.90 18.17 17.49
N PRO A 177 3.57 18.29 18.66
CA PRO A 177 4.98 18.72 18.72
C PRO A 177 5.92 17.83 17.91
N THR A 178 5.66 16.51 17.89
CA THR A 178 6.46 15.50 17.18
C THR A 178 6.40 15.64 15.66
N THR A 179 5.25 16.04 15.09
CA THR A 179 5.08 16.20 13.65
C THR A 179 5.42 17.60 13.16
N ARG A 180 5.34 18.60 14.04
CA ARG A 180 5.62 20.01 13.70
C ARG A 180 7.02 20.22 13.12
N SER A 181 8.02 19.48 13.61
CA SER A 181 9.40 19.57 13.09
C SER A 181 9.54 19.10 11.63
N PHE A 182 8.60 18.30 11.15
CA PHE A 182 8.55 17.79 9.78
C PHE A 182 7.59 18.56 8.88
N PHE A 183 6.82 19.51 9.42
CA PHE A 183 5.69 20.16 8.75
C PHE A 183 6.02 20.64 7.33
N ILE A 184 7.03 21.50 7.17
CA ILE A 184 7.38 22.07 5.86
C ILE A 184 7.82 20.97 4.90
N LYS A 185 8.65 20.02 5.36
CA LYS A 185 9.17 18.93 4.52
C LYS A 185 8.04 18.03 4.02
N GLU A 186 7.09 17.70 4.87
CA GLU A 186 5.97 16.83 4.51
C GLU A 186 4.99 17.53 3.56
N TRP A 187 4.70 18.81 3.75
CA TRP A 187 3.85 19.55 2.82
C TRP A 187 4.52 19.73 1.45
N LEU A 188 5.83 19.94 1.40
CA LEU A 188 6.58 19.94 0.14
C LEU A 188 6.55 18.57 -0.54
N LEU A 189 6.65 17.47 0.22
CA LEU A 189 6.48 16.13 -0.30
C LEU A 189 5.07 15.90 -0.84
N LEU A 190 4.03 16.28 -0.11
CA LEU A 190 2.63 16.13 -0.54
C LEU A 190 2.34 16.93 -1.83
N LEU A 191 2.94 18.12 -1.97
CA LEU A 191 2.91 18.89 -3.23
C LEU A 191 3.64 18.15 -4.37
N LEU A 192 4.80 17.56 -4.09
CA LEU A 192 5.55 16.77 -5.06
C LEU A 192 4.76 15.54 -5.51
N LEU A 193 4.09 14.84 -4.57
CA LEU A 193 3.18 13.74 -4.88
C LEU A 193 1.97 14.20 -5.71
N GLY A 194 1.39 15.36 -5.40
CA GLY A 194 0.37 15.97 -6.24
C GLY A 194 0.86 16.20 -7.67
N GLY A 195 2.10 16.67 -7.83
CA GLY A 195 2.74 16.82 -9.14
C GLY A 195 2.85 15.50 -9.90
N ILE A 196 3.36 14.42 -9.25
CA ILE A 196 3.48 13.10 -9.91
C ILE A 196 2.11 12.48 -10.20
N PHE A 197 1.11 12.67 -9.33
CA PHE A 197 -0.24 12.17 -9.56
C PHE A 197 -0.94 12.90 -10.71
N ASN A 198 -0.61 14.17 -10.98
CA ASN A 198 -1.23 14.93 -12.06
C ASN A 198 -0.77 14.48 -13.45
N ILE A 199 0.44 13.91 -13.58
CA ILE A 199 0.97 13.38 -14.84
C ILE A 199 0.60 11.91 -15.03
N GLY A 200 0.55 11.45 -16.28
CA GLY A 200 0.25 10.06 -16.64
C GLY A 200 -1.16 9.60 -16.29
N SER A 201 -1.38 8.29 -16.26
CA SER A 201 -2.66 7.63 -15.99
C SER A 201 -2.91 7.43 -14.49
N LEU A 202 -4.13 6.95 -14.14
CA LEU A 202 -4.44 6.46 -12.78
C LEU A 202 -3.55 5.28 -12.39
N LEU A 203 -3.34 4.34 -13.33
CA LEU A 203 -2.47 3.18 -13.08
C LEU A 203 -1.04 3.63 -12.73
N PHE A 204 -0.49 4.57 -13.49
CA PHE A 204 0.83 5.14 -13.20
C PHE A 204 0.86 5.83 -11.83
N ALA A 205 -0.08 6.73 -11.53
CA ALA A 205 -0.12 7.48 -10.28
C ALA A 205 -0.14 6.54 -9.06
N PHE A 206 -1.02 5.54 -9.09
CA PHE A 206 -1.11 4.53 -8.05
C PHE A 206 0.17 3.67 -7.98
N ALA A 207 0.59 3.10 -9.11
CA ALA A 207 1.72 2.18 -9.17
C ALA A 207 3.03 2.84 -8.75
N PHE A 208 3.25 4.09 -9.15
CA PHE A 208 4.42 4.86 -8.72
C PHE A 208 4.47 5.02 -7.20
N TYR A 209 3.37 5.51 -6.60
CA TYR A 209 3.30 5.68 -5.15
C TYR A 209 3.44 4.34 -4.43
N PHE A 210 2.71 3.34 -4.88
CA PHE A 210 2.72 2.00 -4.30
C PHE A 210 4.12 1.36 -4.33
N VAL A 211 4.85 1.46 -5.45
CA VAL A 211 6.18 0.85 -5.57
C VAL A 211 7.23 1.68 -4.83
N VAL A 212 7.30 3.00 -5.09
CA VAL A 212 8.42 3.84 -4.63
C VAL A 212 8.26 4.26 -3.16
N TRP A 213 7.03 4.57 -2.73
CA TRP A 213 6.77 5.13 -1.40
C TRP A 213 6.25 4.12 -0.39
N HIS A 214 5.81 2.94 -0.85
CA HIS A 214 5.30 1.91 0.03
C HIS A 214 6.08 0.60 -0.09
N SER A 215 6.10 -0.05 -1.26
CA SER A 215 6.64 -1.42 -1.38
C SER A 215 8.15 -1.51 -1.19
N LEU A 216 8.92 -0.57 -1.76
CA LEU A 216 10.38 -0.56 -1.59
C LEU A 216 10.80 -0.28 -0.14
N PRO A 217 10.26 0.73 0.57
CA PRO A 217 10.52 0.91 2.00
C PRO A 217 10.12 -0.31 2.82
N SER A 218 8.91 -0.86 2.61
CA SER A 218 8.44 -2.05 3.31
C SER A 218 9.33 -3.27 3.08
N LEU A 219 9.79 -3.49 1.85
CA LEU A 219 10.74 -4.57 1.54
C LEU A 219 12.07 -4.42 2.33
N ILE A 220 12.58 -3.20 2.42
CA ILE A 220 13.81 -2.90 3.18
C ILE A 220 13.59 -3.20 4.67
N ASP A 221 12.46 -2.79 5.24
CA ASP A 221 12.12 -3.06 6.65
C ASP A 221 12.00 -4.56 6.90
N GLN A 222 11.36 -5.31 6.00
CA GLN A 222 11.22 -6.74 6.09
C GLN A 222 12.55 -7.48 5.97
N LEU A 223 13.44 -7.06 5.06
CA LEU A 223 14.80 -7.60 4.95
C LEU A 223 15.56 -7.42 6.26
N ASN A 224 15.53 -6.21 6.83
CA ASN A 224 16.16 -5.93 8.11
C ASN A 224 15.51 -6.75 9.23
N PHE A 225 14.19 -6.83 9.28
CA PHE A 225 13.48 -7.63 10.26
C PHE A 225 13.82 -9.12 10.15
N LEU A 226 13.77 -9.70 8.93
CA LEU A 226 13.96 -11.15 8.74
C LEU A 226 15.42 -11.58 8.89
N TYR A 227 16.37 -10.79 8.41
CA TYR A 227 17.78 -11.23 8.29
C TYR A 227 18.77 -10.37 9.09
N GLY A 228 18.37 -9.20 9.61
CA GLY A 228 19.23 -8.28 10.36
C GLY A 228 20.20 -7.48 9.51
N GLU A 229 20.20 -7.68 8.19
CA GLU A 229 21.09 -7.01 7.23
C GLU A 229 20.41 -6.81 5.88
N ILE A 230 20.76 -5.70 5.20
CA ILE A 230 20.23 -5.33 3.90
C ILE A 230 21.37 -5.46 2.89
N ASN A 231 21.46 -6.63 2.26
CA ASN A 231 22.44 -6.90 1.22
C ASN A 231 21.85 -7.84 0.15
N PHE A 232 22.60 -8.06 -0.92
CA PHE A 232 22.14 -8.90 -2.05
C PHE A 232 21.87 -10.36 -1.63
N LYS A 233 22.63 -10.91 -0.69
CA LYS A 233 22.44 -12.27 -0.16
C LYS A 233 21.11 -12.39 0.60
N SER A 234 20.81 -11.42 1.44
CA SER A 234 19.52 -11.35 2.15
C SER A 234 18.35 -11.18 1.19
N PHE A 235 18.51 -10.37 0.15
CA PHE A 235 17.51 -10.22 -0.90
C PHE A 235 17.28 -11.52 -1.68
N LEU A 236 18.32 -12.24 -2.08
CA LEU A 236 18.17 -13.55 -2.73
C LEU A 236 17.47 -14.58 -1.83
N LYS A 237 17.76 -14.56 -0.53
CA LYS A 237 17.08 -15.42 0.45
C LYS A 237 15.60 -15.05 0.56
N TYR A 238 15.30 -13.74 0.59
CA TYR A 238 13.95 -13.22 0.57
C TYR A 238 13.19 -13.71 -0.66
N LEU A 239 13.76 -13.56 -1.85
CA LEU A 239 13.18 -14.04 -3.11
C LEU A 239 12.92 -15.55 -3.08
N LYS A 240 13.89 -16.34 -2.62
CA LYS A 240 13.75 -17.80 -2.53
C LYS A 240 12.57 -18.22 -1.66
N ASN A 241 12.35 -17.53 -0.55
CA ASN A 241 11.27 -17.85 0.39
C ASN A 241 9.91 -17.37 -0.12
N SER A 242 9.86 -16.27 -0.87
CA SER A 242 8.61 -15.64 -1.36
C SER A 242 8.15 -16.13 -2.72
N ILE A 243 9.03 -16.72 -3.55
CA ILE A 243 8.75 -16.99 -4.98
C ILE A 243 7.52 -17.85 -5.19
N LEU A 244 7.27 -18.85 -4.35
CA LEU A 244 6.11 -19.72 -4.46
C LEU A 244 4.80 -18.94 -4.24
N TYR A 245 4.75 -18.11 -3.21
CA TYR A 245 3.57 -17.31 -2.85
C TYR A 245 3.34 -16.19 -3.87
N TRP A 246 4.42 -15.58 -4.34
CA TRP A 246 4.38 -14.58 -5.41
C TRP A 246 3.84 -15.17 -6.71
N LEU A 247 4.36 -16.33 -7.15
CA LEU A 247 3.87 -17.02 -8.34
C LEU A 247 2.41 -17.50 -8.19
N ALA A 248 2.03 -17.98 -6.99
CA ALA A 248 0.65 -18.37 -6.72
C ALA A 248 -0.31 -17.17 -6.81
N SER A 249 0.11 -15.99 -6.32
CA SER A 249 -0.67 -14.75 -6.42
C SER A 249 -0.84 -14.30 -7.87
N LEU A 250 0.24 -14.32 -8.68
CA LEU A 250 0.17 -13.99 -10.10
C LEU A 250 -0.68 -14.98 -10.88
N PHE A 251 -0.54 -16.28 -10.56
CA PHE A 251 -1.32 -17.32 -11.19
C PHE A 251 -2.82 -17.20 -10.86
N SER A 252 -3.16 -16.87 -9.61
CA SER A 252 -4.56 -16.63 -9.23
C SER A 252 -5.15 -15.43 -9.99
N LEU A 253 -4.41 -14.33 -10.10
CA LEU A 253 -4.83 -13.17 -10.90
C LEU A 253 -5.02 -13.53 -12.37
N PHE A 254 -4.10 -14.31 -12.95
CA PHE A 254 -4.21 -14.80 -14.32
C PHE A 254 -5.44 -15.70 -14.52
N LEU A 255 -5.72 -16.61 -13.59
CA LEU A 255 -6.91 -17.47 -13.67
C LEU A 255 -8.20 -16.65 -13.62
N VAL A 256 -8.31 -15.70 -12.70
CA VAL A 256 -9.49 -14.82 -12.61
C VAL A 256 -9.66 -14.04 -13.91
N TYR A 257 -8.60 -13.43 -14.43
CA TYR A 257 -8.63 -12.69 -15.69
C TYR A 257 -9.01 -13.57 -16.89
N ARG A 258 -8.57 -14.84 -16.92
CA ARG A 258 -8.76 -15.74 -18.07
C ARG A 258 -10.13 -16.41 -18.10
N TYR A 259 -10.70 -16.73 -16.94
CA TYR A 259 -11.92 -17.53 -16.84
C TYR A 259 -13.18 -16.73 -16.49
N ILE A 260 -13.04 -15.50 -16.02
CA ILE A 260 -14.17 -14.59 -15.88
C ILE A 260 -14.17 -13.75 -17.15
N ASP A 261 -15.25 -13.82 -17.93
CA ASP A 261 -15.45 -13.02 -19.15
C ASP A 261 -15.67 -11.54 -18.74
N PHE A 262 -14.55 -10.86 -18.47
CA PHE A 262 -14.56 -9.42 -18.28
C PHE A 262 -14.36 -8.74 -19.65
N GLU A 263 -15.14 -7.71 -19.90
CA GLU A 263 -14.83 -6.74 -20.96
C GLU A 263 -13.44 -6.14 -20.68
N ALA A 264 -12.73 -5.72 -21.72
CA ALA A 264 -11.36 -5.17 -21.60
C ALA A 264 -11.23 -4.05 -20.55
N ASP A 265 -12.31 -3.31 -20.33
CA ASP A 265 -12.38 -2.20 -19.37
C ASP A 265 -12.46 -2.63 -17.89
N TYR A 266 -12.62 -3.91 -17.59
CA TYR A 266 -12.65 -4.42 -16.20
C TYR A 266 -11.28 -4.73 -15.62
N PHE A 267 -10.21 -4.53 -16.38
CA PHE A 267 -8.85 -4.83 -15.88
C PHE A 267 -8.51 -4.06 -14.60
N LEU A 268 -8.70 -2.74 -14.56
CA LEU A 268 -8.39 -1.93 -13.38
C LEU A 268 -9.27 -2.29 -12.16
N PRO A 269 -10.60 -2.42 -12.28
CA PRO A 269 -11.44 -2.91 -11.20
C PRO A 269 -11.00 -4.25 -10.64
N LEU A 270 -10.70 -5.23 -11.51
CA LEU A 270 -10.20 -6.53 -11.11
C LEU A 270 -8.86 -6.43 -10.39
N PHE A 271 -7.94 -5.67 -10.94
CA PHE A 271 -6.61 -5.46 -10.38
C PHE A 271 -6.66 -4.85 -8.98
N PHE A 272 -7.48 -3.79 -8.78
CA PHE A 272 -7.63 -3.18 -7.46
C PHE A 272 -8.35 -4.10 -6.46
N SER A 273 -9.36 -4.85 -6.90
CA SER A 273 -10.04 -5.85 -6.03
C SER A 273 -9.09 -6.97 -5.61
N PHE A 274 -8.23 -7.43 -6.51
CA PHE A 274 -7.19 -8.41 -6.21
C PHE A 274 -6.17 -7.85 -5.20
N LEU A 275 -5.65 -6.64 -5.43
CA LEU A 275 -4.74 -6.00 -4.49
C LEU A 275 -5.40 -5.83 -3.12
N ALA A 276 -6.67 -5.45 -3.07
CA ALA A 276 -7.40 -5.32 -1.83
C ALA A 276 -7.47 -6.64 -1.05
N ALA A 277 -7.79 -7.75 -1.72
CA ALA A 277 -7.89 -9.05 -1.08
C ALA A 277 -6.58 -9.50 -0.40
N ILE A 278 -5.43 -9.21 -1.01
CA ILE A 278 -4.11 -9.56 -0.42
C ILE A 278 -3.62 -8.51 0.59
N THR A 279 -4.05 -7.26 0.48
CA THR A 279 -3.63 -6.18 1.39
C THR A 279 -4.20 -6.35 2.79
N PHE A 280 -5.42 -6.86 2.96
CA PHE A 280 -6.02 -7.07 4.27
C PHE A 280 -5.15 -7.94 5.20
N PRO A 281 -4.82 -9.20 4.87
CA PRO A 281 -3.97 -10.01 5.73
C PRO A 281 -2.55 -9.43 5.87
N HIS A 282 -2.00 -8.85 4.79
CA HIS A 282 -0.68 -8.22 4.81
C HIS A 282 -0.61 -7.08 5.84
N THR A 283 -1.59 -6.19 5.89
CA THR A 283 -1.62 -5.10 6.88
C THR A 283 -1.57 -5.61 8.31
N ILE A 284 -2.30 -6.70 8.60
CA ILE A 284 -2.27 -7.35 9.93
C ILE A 284 -0.87 -7.89 10.23
N VAL A 285 -0.23 -8.55 9.28
CA VAL A 285 1.11 -9.14 9.45
C VAL A 285 2.16 -8.05 9.68
N ILE A 286 2.11 -6.96 8.93
CA ILE A 286 3.02 -5.82 9.13
C ILE A 286 2.78 -5.17 10.50
N GLY A 287 1.53 -5.02 10.93
CA GLY A 287 1.20 -4.56 12.27
C GLY A 287 1.83 -5.46 13.35
N ILE A 288 1.75 -6.80 13.22
CA ILE A 288 2.41 -7.75 14.11
C ILE A 288 3.94 -7.59 14.08
N MET A 289 4.53 -7.39 12.90
CA MET A 289 5.96 -7.17 12.74
C MET A 289 6.44 -5.92 13.49
N LYS A 290 5.73 -4.83 13.34
CA LYS A 290 6.09 -3.50 13.84
C LYS A 290 5.75 -3.30 15.33
N HIS A 291 4.59 -3.80 15.77
CA HIS A 291 4.04 -3.55 17.11
C HIS A 291 4.02 -4.79 18.01
N LYS A 292 5.05 -5.61 17.94
CA LYS A 292 5.18 -6.89 18.67
C LYS A 292 4.78 -6.82 20.16
N ASN A 293 5.09 -5.73 20.85
CA ASN A 293 4.78 -5.57 22.28
C ASN A 293 3.31 -5.23 22.53
N ALA A 294 2.65 -4.51 21.62
CA ALA A 294 1.23 -4.19 21.74
C ALA A 294 0.35 -5.44 21.50
N TRP A 295 0.72 -6.29 20.54
CA TRP A 295 0.00 -7.53 20.22
C TRP A 295 0.20 -8.64 21.25
N ARG A 296 1.34 -8.64 22.01
CA ARG A 296 1.56 -9.61 23.10
C ARG A 296 0.63 -9.41 24.31
N ILE A 297 0.00 -8.25 24.44
CA ILE A 297 -0.95 -7.94 25.52
C ILE A 297 -2.36 -8.35 25.11
N ALA A 298 -2.64 -8.52 23.81
CA ALA A 298 -3.97 -8.82 23.28
C ALA A 298 -4.24 -10.31 23.09
N PHE A 299 -3.21 -11.18 23.19
CA PHE A 299 -3.23 -12.64 23.07
C PHE A 299 -2.29 -13.29 24.12
#